data_7cb33bd712ed702e93fe0d3fd688a73e
#
_entry.id   7cb33bd712ed702e93fe0d3fd688a73e
#
_cell.length_a   1.000
_cell.length_b   1.000
_cell.length_c   1.000
_cell.angle_alpha   90.00
_cell.angle_beta   90.00
_cell.angle_gamma   90.00
#
_symmetry.space_group_name_H-M   'P 1'
#
loop_
_entity.id
_entity.type
_entity.pdbx_description
1 polymer ?
#
loop_
_entity_poly.entity_id
_entity_poly.type
_entity_poly.pdbx_seq_one_letter_code
_entity_poly.pdbx_strand_id
1 'polypeptide(L)'
;MSATVSPLSENLGAIVNGVDLREPLSDADRRTLYQAFLDHHVIAIRGQDGLTPDQVLDLSRIFGPELEPHTFTEFHHPDTPLIIVLSNRVEMGGKPKGLADAGTFWHSDVSYKEIPAKATLLYSVEIPDQGGDTLFCNLTAAYDALPDDMKTRLDGLTAVHDYTHSKRDILVEGKVAAPDPGTHPVVRMHAETGRKAIYINPAYTTRINELNEAESDALMAEIFDHCLQDQFRMTYQWQPGDVLAWDNAAIMHSATTKNLDPAKHRTLWRTIISGDGPVR
;
A
#
# COMPACT_ATOMS: atom_id res chain seq x y z
N MET A 1 -26.51 10.63 7.09
CA MET A 1 -26.72 9.21 6.69
C MET A 1 -25.63 8.43 7.38
N SER A 2 -25.85 7.16 7.74
CA SER A 2 -24.81 6.31 8.36
C SER A 2 -23.97 5.66 7.26
N ALA A 3 -22.68 5.43 7.55
CA ALA A 3 -21.79 4.69 6.66
C ALA A 3 -22.33 3.27 6.37
N THR A 4 -22.28 2.87 5.11
CA THR A 4 -22.62 1.52 4.64
C THR A 4 -21.50 0.95 3.79
N VAL A 5 -21.28 -0.37 3.87
CA VAL A 5 -20.18 -1.06 3.22
C VAL A 5 -20.72 -1.99 2.14
N SER A 6 -20.13 -1.94 0.96
CA SER A 6 -20.43 -2.87 -0.15
C SER A 6 -19.14 -3.39 -0.77
N PRO A 7 -19.01 -4.73 -1.03
CA PRO A 7 -17.79 -5.28 -1.61
C PRO A 7 -17.46 -4.67 -2.98
N LEU A 8 -16.15 -4.47 -3.27
CA LEU A 8 -15.63 -4.12 -4.59
C LEU A 8 -15.45 -5.34 -5.48
N SER A 9 -14.99 -6.44 -4.88
CA SER A 9 -14.84 -7.74 -5.52
C SER A 9 -15.19 -8.86 -4.53
N GLU A 10 -15.22 -10.10 -4.99
CA GLU A 10 -15.53 -11.26 -4.14
C GLU A 10 -14.50 -11.44 -3.01
N ASN A 11 -13.22 -11.20 -3.28
CA ASN A 11 -12.13 -11.57 -2.38
C ASN A 11 -11.35 -10.38 -1.81
N LEU A 12 -11.58 -9.16 -2.27
CA LEU A 12 -10.78 -8.01 -1.88
C LEU A 12 -11.51 -6.70 -2.12
N GLY A 13 -11.42 -5.81 -1.14
CA GLY A 13 -11.85 -4.42 -1.21
C GLY A 13 -13.33 -4.19 -0.99
N ALA A 14 -13.64 -3.00 -0.48
CA ALA A 14 -15.01 -2.53 -0.30
C ALA A 14 -15.14 -1.03 -0.60
N ILE A 15 -16.34 -0.60 -0.99
CA ILE A 15 -16.73 0.82 -1.04
C ILE A 15 -17.48 1.15 0.23
N VAL A 16 -17.09 2.23 0.89
CA VAL A 16 -17.84 2.81 2.01
C VAL A 16 -18.63 4.01 1.50
N ASN A 17 -19.94 3.93 1.60
CA ASN A 17 -20.89 4.94 1.15
C ASN A 17 -21.51 5.69 2.33
N GLY A 18 -22.11 6.85 2.06
CA GLY A 18 -22.89 7.59 3.05
C GLY A 18 -22.08 8.46 4.01
N VAL A 19 -20.78 8.63 3.74
CA VAL A 19 -19.90 9.55 4.47
C VAL A 19 -19.49 10.73 3.59
N ASP A 20 -19.37 11.90 4.19
CA ASP A 20 -18.77 13.08 3.60
C ASP A 20 -17.53 13.45 4.44
N LEU A 21 -16.36 13.31 3.86
CA LEU A 21 -15.08 13.54 4.56
C LEU A 21 -14.75 15.02 4.72
N ARG A 22 -15.52 15.92 4.13
CA ARG A 22 -15.43 17.36 4.34
C ARG A 22 -16.01 17.78 5.70
N GLU A 23 -16.85 16.92 6.28
CA GLU A 23 -17.47 17.12 7.59
C GLU A 23 -16.85 16.20 8.65
N PRO A 24 -16.89 16.58 9.93
CA PRO A 24 -16.43 15.72 11.01
C PRO A 24 -17.19 14.38 11.04
N LEU A 25 -16.48 13.28 10.98
CA LEU A 25 -17.06 11.94 11.07
C LEU A 25 -17.54 11.63 12.49
N SER A 26 -18.71 11.00 12.60
CA SER A 26 -19.18 10.45 13.86
C SER A 26 -18.31 9.28 14.31
N ASP A 27 -18.29 8.96 15.61
CA ASP A 27 -17.58 7.78 16.13
C ASP A 27 -18.12 6.47 15.53
N ALA A 28 -19.39 6.42 15.16
CA ALA A 28 -19.98 5.27 14.51
C ALA A 28 -19.43 5.09 13.09
N ASP A 29 -19.31 6.17 12.31
CA ASP A 29 -18.75 6.12 10.96
C ASP A 29 -17.26 5.79 11.00
N ARG A 30 -16.50 6.35 11.94
CA ARG A 30 -15.08 5.99 12.16
C ARG A 30 -14.90 4.51 12.45
N ARG A 31 -15.72 3.93 13.31
CA ARG A 31 -15.70 2.47 13.58
C ARG A 31 -16.07 1.65 12.35
N THR A 32 -17.07 2.08 11.57
CA THR A 32 -17.46 1.39 10.34
C THR A 32 -16.33 1.40 9.31
N LEU A 33 -15.64 2.54 9.12
CA LEU A 33 -14.48 2.65 8.23
C LEU A 33 -13.35 1.73 8.67
N TYR A 34 -13.03 1.73 9.97
CA TYR A 34 -11.96 0.90 10.51
C TYR A 34 -12.28 -0.59 10.42
N GLN A 35 -13.52 -0.99 10.73
CA GLN A 35 -13.93 -2.38 10.62
C GLN A 35 -13.92 -2.85 9.15
N ALA A 36 -14.42 -2.03 8.23
CA ALA A 36 -14.37 -2.33 6.80
C ALA A 36 -12.92 -2.48 6.29
N PHE A 37 -11.99 -1.68 6.80
CA PHE A 37 -10.56 -1.82 6.49
C PHE A 37 -10.00 -3.17 6.96
N LEU A 38 -10.32 -3.61 8.18
CA LEU A 38 -9.88 -4.91 8.71
C LEU A 38 -10.51 -6.10 7.96
N ASP A 39 -11.79 -5.99 7.60
CA ASP A 39 -12.54 -7.08 6.96
C ASP A 39 -12.19 -7.24 5.47
N HIS A 40 -11.94 -6.13 4.78
CA HIS A 40 -11.77 -6.11 3.32
C HIS A 40 -10.36 -5.73 2.85
N HIS A 41 -9.46 -5.32 3.75
CA HIS A 41 -8.05 -4.94 3.52
C HIS A 41 -7.83 -3.74 2.58
N VAL A 42 -8.78 -3.39 1.73
CA VAL A 42 -8.78 -2.19 0.88
C VAL A 42 -10.16 -1.56 0.96
N ILE A 43 -10.24 -0.28 1.32
CA ILE A 43 -11.50 0.46 1.31
C ILE A 43 -11.40 1.68 0.42
N ALA A 44 -12.48 1.96 -0.30
CA ALA A 44 -12.63 3.14 -1.14
C ALA A 44 -13.81 3.99 -0.65
N ILE A 45 -13.62 5.32 -0.62
CA ILE A 45 -14.67 6.30 -0.34
C ILE A 45 -14.69 7.23 -1.55
N ARG A 46 -15.80 7.22 -2.31
CA ARG A 46 -15.92 7.94 -3.58
C ARG A 46 -16.50 9.35 -3.41
N GLY A 47 -16.21 10.23 -4.38
CA GLY A 47 -16.87 11.54 -4.50
C GLY A 47 -16.48 12.55 -3.41
N GLN A 48 -15.25 12.47 -2.91
CA GLN A 48 -14.72 13.33 -1.86
C GLN A 48 -13.93 14.50 -2.44
N ASP A 49 -14.48 15.20 -3.42
CA ASP A 49 -13.80 16.32 -4.07
C ASP A 49 -13.52 17.47 -3.10
N GLY A 50 -12.34 18.07 -3.23
CA GLY A 50 -11.98 19.31 -2.51
C GLY A 50 -11.56 19.09 -1.05
N LEU A 51 -11.11 17.89 -0.66
CA LEU A 51 -10.54 17.69 0.67
C LEU A 51 -9.29 18.56 0.88
N THR A 52 -9.21 19.14 2.07
CA THR A 52 -8.01 19.81 2.54
C THR A 52 -6.96 18.81 3.05
N PRO A 53 -5.67 19.20 3.14
CA PRO A 53 -4.64 18.37 3.75
C PRO A 53 -5.01 17.89 5.15
N ASP A 54 -5.56 18.77 6.00
CA ASP A 54 -5.97 18.44 7.36
C ASP A 54 -7.05 17.36 7.40
N GLN A 55 -8.04 17.41 6.51
CA GLN A 55 -9.10 16.40 6.41
C GLN A 55 -8.54 15.04 5.97
N VAL A 56 -7.56 15.02 5.06
CA VAL A 56 -6.85 13.80 4.65
C VAL A 56 -6.05 13.22 5.82
N LEU A 57 -5.37 14.06 6.60
CA LEU A 57 -4.61 13.62 7.79
C LEU A 57 -5.54 13.10 8.89
N ASP A 58 -6.69 13.75 9.12
CA ASP A 58 -7.67 13.31 10.14
C ASP A 58 -8.29 11.97 9.79
N LEU A 59 -8.59 11.76 8.51
CA LEU A 59 -9.03 10.45 8.04
C LEU A 59 -7.94 9.38 8.21
N SER A 60 -6.69 9.70 7.87
CA SER A 60 -5.57 8.77 8.02
C SER A 60 -5.38 8.28 9.45
N ARG A 61 -5.63 9.15 10.44
CA ARG A 61 -5.54 8.81 11.87
C ARG A 61 -6.62 7.83 12.35
N ILE A 62 -7.63 7.54 11.55
CA ILE A 62 -8.57 6.44 11.84
C ILE A 62 -7.86 5.09 11.84
N PHE A 63 -6.85 4.91 10.97
CA PHE A 63 -6.12 3.65 10.80
C PHE A 63 -4.92 3.51 11.75
N GLY A 64 -4.50 4.60 12.39
CA GLY A 64 -3.46 4.63 13.41
C GLY A 64 -3.05 6.07 13.74
N PRO A 65 -2.67 6.37 15.00
CA PRO A 65 -2.43 7.73 15.46
C PRO A 65 -1.18 8.36 14.86
N GLU A 66 -0.17 7.55 14.54
CA GLU A 66 1.14 8.01 14.10
C GLU A 66 1.26 7.98 12.58
N LEU A 67 1.58 9.14 11.99
CA LEU A 67 1.83 9.30 10.56
C LEU A 67 3.32 9.56 10.32
N GLU A 68 3.89 8.92 9.30
CA GLU A 68 5.29 9.10 8.94
C GLU A 68 5.46 10.06 7.76
N PRO A 69 6.37 11.07 7.86
CA PRO A 69 6.77 11.83 6.69
C PRO A 69 7.57 10.95 5.73
N HIS A 70 7.39 11.15 4.44
CA HIS A 70 8.16 10.42 3.43
C HIS A 70 9.61 10.94 3.36
N THR A 71 10.55 10.06 3.00
CA THR A 71 11.99 10.40 2.91
C THR A 71 12.33 11.39 1.80
N PHE A 72 11.53 11.47 0.74
CA PHE A 72 11.72 12.44 -0.37
C PHE A 72 11.06 13.77 -0.04
N THR A 73 11.80 14.63 0.67
CA THR A 73 11.28 15.91 1.20
C THR A 73 10.90 16.89 0.10
N GLU A 74 11.50 16.81 -1.08
CA GLU A 74 11.20 17.64 -2.24
C GLU A 74 9.79 17.46 -2.82
N PHE A 75 9.14 16.32 -2.48
CA PHE A 75 7.79 16.01 -2.93
C PHE A 75 6.75 16.09 -1.80
N HIS A 76 7.12 16.62 -0.65
CA HIS A 76 6.16 16.91 0.41
C HIS A 76 5.13 17.92 -0.04
N HIS A 77 3.90 17.77 0.44
CA HIS A 77 2.88 18.79 0.26
C HIS A 77 3.33 20.12 0.92
N PRO A 78 3.10 21.29 0.28
CA PRO A 78 3.55 22.57 0.82
C PRO A 78 3.11 22.86 2.26
N ASP A 79 1.92 22.40 2.65
CA ASP A 79 1.33 22.68 3.95
C ASP A 79 1.73 21.67 5.03
N THR A 80 2.24 20.47 4.64
CA THR A 80 2.58 19.41 5.62
C THR A 80 3.54 18.36 5.05
N PRO A 81 4.58 17.96 5.83
CA PRO A 81 5.48 16.89 5.43
C PRO A 81 4.86 15.49 5.54
N LEU A 82 3.69 15.35 6.17
CA LEU A 82 2.99 14.07 6.35
C LEU A 82 2.26 13.60 5.10
N ILE A 83 2.14 14.47 4.09
CA ILE A 83 1.59 14.15 2.77
C ILE A 83 2.72 14.22 1.74
N ILE A 84 2.91 13.15 0.97
CA ILE A 84 3.72 13.19 -0.24
C ILE A 84 2.83 13.30 -1.47
N VAL A 85 3.24 14.16 -2.41
CA VAL A 85 2.55 14.33 -3.70
C VAL A 85 3.09 13.32 -4.70
N LEU A 86 2.22 12.44 -5.19
CA LEU A 86 2.50 11.51 -6.30
C LEU A 86 1.92 12.12 -7.57
N SER A 87 2.77 12.57 -8.50
CA SER A 87 2.29 13.28 -9.69
C SER A 87 3.27 13.15 -10.86
N ASN A 88 2.73 12.97 -12.06
CA ASN A 88 3.49 13.09 -13.31
C ASN A 88 3.43 14.50 -13.91
N ARG A 89 2.83 15.47 -13.23
CA ARG A 89 2.85 16.87 -13.67
C ARG A 89 4.23 17.49 -13.49
N VAL A 90 4.55 18.37 -14.43
CA VAL A 90 5.74 19.21 -14.42
C VAL A 90 5.29 20.68 -14.33
N GLU A 91 5.87 21.42 -13.41
CA GLU A 91 5.63 22.86 -13.26
C GLU A 91 6.32 23.68 -14.37
N MET A 92 5.93 24.95 -14.48
CA MET A 92 6.65 25.88 -15.36
C MET A 92 8.14 25.92 -14.96
N GLY A 93 9.03 25.68 -15.90
CA GLY A 93 10.48 25.57 -15.65
C GLY A 93 11.00 24.13 -15.57
N GLY A 94 10.15 23.11 -15.76
CA GLY A 94 10.56 21.71 -15.87
C GLY A 94 10.72 20.99 -14.53
N LYS A 95 10.34 21.60 -13.40
CA LYS A 95 10.42 20.96 -12.08
C LYS A 95 9.27 19.96 -11.90
N PRO A 96 9.54 18.69 -11.51
CA PRO A 96 8.47 17.76 -11.16
C PRO A 96 7.63 18.28 -10.01
N LYS A 97 6.30 18.20 -10.14
CA LYS A 97 5.35 18.58 -9.09
C LYS A 97 5.28 17.53 -7.98
N GLY A 98 5.61 16.27 -8.29
CA GLY A 98 5.54 15.15 -7.37
C GLY A 98 6.37 13.97 -7.87
N LEU A 99 6.32 12.86 -7.14
CA LEU A 99 6.96 11.61 -7.50
C LEU A 99 6.11 10.87 -8.54
N ALA A 100 6.59 10.77 -9.80
CA ALA A 100 5.79 10.27 -10.93
C ALA A 100 5.54 8.76 -10.90
N ASP A 101 6.61 7.96 -10.76
CA ASP A 101 6.57 6.50 -10.95
C ASP A 101 6.73 5.71 -9.65
N ALA A 102 6.12 6.20 -8.56
CA ALA A 102 6.13 5.51 -7.30
C ALA A 102 5.33 4.19 -7.36
N GLY A 103 5.99 3.09 -6.96
CA GLY A 103 5.29 1.83 -6.72
C GLY A 103 4.80 1.08 -7.97
N THR A 104 5.48 1.19 -9.12
CA THR A 104 5.16 0.46 -10.36
C THR A 104 5.61 -1.01 -10.37
N PHE A 105 5.71 -1.64 -9.21
CA PHE A 105 6.10 -3.02 -8.96
C PHE A 105 5.33 -3.53 -7.74
N TRP A 106 5.17 -4.85 -7.64
CA TRP A 106 4.45 -5.47 -6.52
C TRP A 106 5.22 -5.31 -5.20
N HIS A 107 4.61 -4.63 -4.22
CA HIS A 107 5.20 -4.38 -2.90
C HIS A 107 4.15 -4.18 -1.82
N SER A 108 4.57 -4.36 -0.56
CA SER A 108 3.89 -3.82 0.62
C SER A 108 4.69 -2.62 1.11
N ASP A 109 4.02 -1.52 1.43
CA ASP A 109 4.70 -0.27 1.77
C ASP A 109 5.58 -0.41 3.00
N VAL A 110 6.81 0.12 2.88
CA VAL A 110 7.77 0.24 3.99
C VAL A 110 8.16 -1.12 4.59
N SER A 111 7.91 -2.25 3.90
CA SER A 111 8.23 -3.59 4.41
C SER A 111 9.73 -3.83 4.63
N TYR A 112 10.59 -2.94 4.14
CA TYR A 112 12.05 -2.97 4.37
C TYR A 112 12.48 -2.43 5.73
N LYS A 113 11.59 -1.79 6.51
CA LYS A 113 11.89 -1.33 7.88
C LYS A 113 11.58 -2.43 8.91
N GLU A 114 12.24 -2.37 10.08
CA GLU A 114 11.93 -3.24 11.22
C GLU A 114 10.47 -3.12 11.68
N ILE A 115 9.93 -1.90 11.66
CA ILE A 115 8.52 -1.62 11.88
C ILE A 115 7.93 -1.11 10.55
N PRO A 116 7.23 -1.96 9.78
CA PRO A 116 6.63 -1.58 8.52
C PRO A 116 5.42 -0.68 8.70
N ALA A 117 4.97 -0.05 7.61
CA ALA A 117 3.72 0.70 7.63
C ALA A 117 2.52 -0.21 7.94
N LYS A 118 1.63 0.24 8.81
CA LYS A 118 0.33 -0.40 9.08
C LYS A 118 -0.61 -0.23 7.91
N ALA A 119 -0.81 1.01 7.53
CA ALA A 119 -1.72 1.37 6.45
C ALA A 119 -1.13 2.47 5.56
N THR A 120 -1.65 2.57 4.37
CA THR A 120 -1.42 3.69 3.45
C THR A 120 -2.76 4.21 2.97
N LEU A 121 -2.87 5.53 2.85
CA LEU A 121 -4.03 6.19 2.30
C LEU A 121 -3.61 7.05 1.10
N LEU A 122 -4.39 6.97 0.03
CA LEU A 122 -4.29 7.85 -1.13
C LEU A 122 -5.58 8.64 -1.33
N TYR A 123 -5.44 9.93 -1.61
CA TYR A 123 -6.52 10.81 -2.06
C TYR A 123 -6.28 11.26 -3.49
N SER A 124 -7.28 11.12 -4.35
CA SER A 124 -7.18 11.48 -5.76
C SER A 124 -7.51 12.96 -5.99
N VAL A 125 -6.47 13.76 -6.27
CA VAL A 125 -6.60 15.18 -6.60
C VAL A 125 -6.91 15.37 -8.09
N GLU A 126 -6.25 14.58 -8.93
CA GLU A 126 -6.42 14.60 -10.37
C GLU A 126 -6.20 13.20 -10.94
N ILE A 127 -7.14 12.72 -11.72
CA ILE A 127 -7.12 11.38 -12.30
C ILE A 127 -7.42 11.48 -13.78
N PRO A 128 -6.67 10.76 -14.63
CA PRO A 128 -6.95 10.67 -16.05
C PRO A 128 -8.23 9.85 -16.30
N ASP A 129 -8.85 10.07 -17.44
CA ASP A 129 -10.02 9.31 -17.91
C ASP A 129 -9.78 7.81 -18.10
N GLN A 130 -8.52 7.42 -18.34
CA GLN A 130 -8.08 6.04 -18.53
C GLN A 130 -6.64 5.85 -18.06
N GLY A 131 -6.37 4.70 -17.41
CA GLY A 131 -5.05 4.32 -16.94
C GLY A 131 -4.69 4.94 -15.58
N GLY A 132 -3.52 4.60 -15.07
CA GLY A 132 -3.08 5.03 -13.73
C GLY A 132 -3.76 4.28 -12.59
N ASP A 133 -4.31 3.09 -12.87
CA ASP A 133 -4.95 2.21 -11.90
C ASP A 133 -3.97 1.72 -10.84
N THR A 134 -4.52 1.19 -9.74
CA THR A 134 -3.75 0.48 -8.73
C THR A 134 -4.20 -0.97 -8.66
N LEU A 135 -3.24 -1.88 -8.78
CA LEU A 135 -3.44 -3.31 -8.64
C LEU A 135 -3.23 -3.70 -7.17
N PHE A 136 -4.07 -4.59 -6.65
CA PHE A 136 -3.97 -5.16 -5.30
C PHE A 136 -3.96 -6.68 -5.37
N CYS A 137 -3.25 -7.30 -4.42
CA CYS A 137 -3.22 -8.74 -4.22
C CYS A 137 -3.49 -9.06 -2.75
N ASN A 138 -4.47 -9.93 -2.48
CA ASN A 138 -4.86 -10.38 -1.15
C ASN A 138 -3.92 -11.49 -0.66
N LEU A 139 -2.93 -11.13 0.15
CA LEU A 139 -1.93 -12.07 0.69
C LEU A 139 -2.51 -12.98 1.78
N THR A 140 -3.59 -12.56 2.43
CA THR A 140 -4.32 -13.41 3.38
C THR A 140 -5.06 -14.53 2.66
N ALA A 141 -5.82 -14.19 1.61
CA ALA A 141 -6.51 -15.20 0.80
C ALA A 141 -5.52 -16.13 0.07
N ALA A 142 -4.40 -15.59 -0.39
CA ALA A 142 -3.32 -16.39 -0.98
C ALA A 142 -2.74 -17.38 0.04
N TYR A 143 -2.51 -16.97 1.29
CA TYR A 143 -2.09 -17.91 2.35
C TYR A 143 -3.16 -18.96 2.65
N ASP A 144 -4.41 -18.56 2.77
CA ASP A 144 -5.52 -19.49 3.09
C ASP A 144 -5.64 -20.59 2.04
N ALA A 145 -5.38 -20.28 0.76
CA ALA A 145 -5.45 -21.18 -0.38
C ALA A 145 -4.21 -22.09 -0.57
N LEU A 146 -3.12 -21.87 0.19
CA LEU A 146 -1.95 -22.75 0.12
C LEU A 146 -2.29 -24.16 0.58
N PRO A 147 -1.69 -25.21 -0.03
CA PRO A 147 -1.72 -26.57 0.49
C PRO A 147 -1.07 -26.65 1.88
N ASP A 148 -1.51 -27.64 2.69
CA ASP A 148 -1.02 -27.77 4.07
C ASP A 148 0.48 -28.09 4.16
N ASP A 149 1.04 -28.81 3.20
CA ASP A 149 2.48 -29.08 3.09
C ASP A 149 3.27 -27.78 2.81
N MET A 150 2.74 -26.89 1.95
CA MET A 150 3.34 -25.58 1.72
C MET A 150 3.24 -24.69 2.97
N LYS A 151 2.09 -24.65 3.64
CA LYS A 151 1.95 -23.91 4.92
C LYS A 151 2.97 -24.38 5.95
N THR A 152 3.17 -25.71 6.05
CA THR A 152 4.17 -26.32 6.94
C THR A 152 5.59 -25.95 6.52
N ARG A 153 5.88 -25.92 5.21
CA ARG A 153 7.20 -25.53 4.67
C ARG A 153 7.55 -24.09 4.96
N LEU A 154 6.56 -23.18 4.98
CA LEU A 154 6.77 -21.76 5.25
C LEU A 154 6.83 -21.41 6.73
N ASP A 155 6.38 -22.30 7.61
CA ASP A 155 6.30 -22.03 9.05
C ASP A 155 7.71 -21.85 9.65
N GLY A 156 7.90 -20.76 10.37
CA GLY A 156 9.17 -20.39 11.00
C GLY A 156 10.24 -19.82 10.05
N LEU A 157 10.00 -19.74 8.74
CA LEU A 157 10.91 -19.09 7.82
C LEU A 157 10.88 -17.58 7.95
N THR A 158 12.06 -16.94 7.78
CA THR A 158 12.23 -15.48 7.79
C THR A 158 12.85 -14.98 6.50
N ALA A 159 12.48 -13.77 6.08
CA ALA A 159 12.96 -13.17 4.84
C ALA A 159 13.56 -11.78 5.09
N VAL A 160 14.60 -11.44 4.33
CA VAL A 160 15.22 -10.11 4.34
C VAL A 160 14.54 -9.23 3.31
N HIS A 161 14.11 -8.04 3.75
CA HIS A 161 13.55 -7.00 2.91
C HIS A 161 14.52 -5.84 2.82
N ASP A 162 15.00 -5.54 1.60
CA ASP A 162 15.99 -4.51 1.32
C ASP A 162 15.44 -3.48 0.34
N TYR A 163 15.43 -2.21 0.75
CA TYR A 163 14.98 -1.12 -0.10
C TYR A 163 15.79 -0.98 -1.39
N THR A 164 17.08 -1.33 -1.38
CA THR A 164 17.97 -1.22 -2.53
C THR A 164 17.71 -2.28 -3.59
N HIS A 165 17.03 -3.39 -3.24
CA HIS A 165 16.74 -4.50 -4.15
C HIS A 165 15.92 -4.06 -5.37
N SER A 166 15.00 -3.15 -5.20
CA SER A 166 14.16 -2.64 -6.29
C SER A 166 14.91 -1.85 -7.37
N LYS A 167 16.25 -1.72 -7.26
CA LYS A 167 17.15 -1.01 -8.20
C LYS A 167 16.58 0.34 -8.66
N ARG A 168 16.12 1.15 -7.73
CA ARG A 168 15.58 2.45 -8.07
C ARG A 168 16.71 3.39 -8.41
N ASP A 169 16.70 3.90 -9.62
CA ASP A 169 17.62 4.93 -10.13
C ASP A 169 17.68 6.17 -9.21
N ILE A 170 16.65 6.37 -8.38
CA ILE A 170 16.51 7.46 -7.42
C ILE A 170 17.55 7.39 -6.28
N LEU A 171 18.04 6.19 -5.90
CA LEU A 171 19.12 6.06 -4.91
C LEU A 171 20.50 6.39 -5.48
N VAL A 172 20.68 6.30 -6.79
CA VAL A 172 21.95 6.48 -7.48
C VAL A 172 22.48 7.91 -7.37
N GLU A 173 21.64 8.90 -7.08
CA GLU A 173 22.06 10.29 -6.94
C GLU A 173 22.50 10.69 -5.52
N GLY A 174 22.59 9.76 -4.57
CA GLY A 174 23.14 10.01 -3.23
C GLY A 174 22.34 10.95 -2.34
N LYS A 175 21.07 11.21 -2.69
CA LYS A 175 20.23 12.18 -1.96
C LYS A 175 19.62 11.64 -0.66
N VAL A 176 19.50 10.33 -0.52
CA VAL A 176 18.94 9.68 0.67
C VAL A 176 19.74 8.42 0.98
N ALA A 177 20.15 8.26 2.25
CA ALA A 177 20.75 7.01 2.70
C ALA A 177 19.69 5.90 2.68
N ALA A 178 20.04 4.73 2.12
CA ALA A 178 19.18 3.56 2.20
C ALA A 178 19.01 3.15 3.67
N PRO A 179 17.80 2.81 4.13
CA PRO A 179 17.61 2.24 5.46
C PRO A 179 18.28 0.86 5.54
N ASP A 180 18.62 0.43 6.75
CA ASP A 180 19.06 -0.93 6.99
C ASP A 180 17.96 -1.92 6.63
N PRO A 181 18.28 -3.08 6.02
CA PRO A 181 17.30 -4.09 5.65
C PRO A 181 16.55 -4.64 6.87
N GLY A 182 15.22 -4.77 6.74
CA GLY A 182 14.39 -5.44 7.73
C GLY A 182 14.35 -6.95 7.55
N THR A 183 14.15 -7.69 8.64
CA THR A 183 13.91 -9.13 8.61
C THR A 183 12.54 -9.43 9.20
N HIS A 184 11.72 -10.16 8.44
CA HIS A 184 10.34 -10.49 8.82
C HIS A 184 10.03 -11.97 8.60
N PRO A 185 9.05 -12.54 9.31
CA PRO A 185 8.55 -13.87 8.98
C PRO A 185 7.99 -13.90 7.55
N VAL A 186 8.21 -14.99 6.82
CA VAL A 186 7.62 -15.22 5.48
C VAL A 186 6.10 -15.28 5.56
N VAL A 187 5.57 -15.78 6.67
CA VAL A 187 4.14 -15.76 7.01
C VAL A 187 3.97 -14.99 8.30
N ARG A 188 3.32 -13.84 8.22
CA ARG A 188 3.00 -13.02 9.40
C ARG A 188 1.60 -13.27 9.91
N MET A 189 1.40 -13.08 11.21
CA MET A 189 0.07 -12.98 11.82
C MET A 189 -0.36 -11.53 11.88
N HIS A 190 -1.55 -11.22 11.38
CA HIS A 190 -2.13 -9.89 11.52
C HIS A 190 -2.52 -9.63 12.97
N ALA A 191 -1.99 -8.57 13.57
CA ALA A 191 -2.08 -8.32 15.01
C ALA A 191 -3.52 -8.17 15.52
N GLU A 192 -4.43 -7.64 14.71
CA GLU A 192 -5.81 -7.36 15.13
C GLU A 192 -6.81 -8.43 14.69
N THR A 193 -6.64 -9.02 13.51
CA THR A 193 -7.57 -10.04 13.00
C THR A 193 -7.16 -11.46 13.34
N GLY A 194 -5.91 -11.69 13.72
CA GLY A 194 -5.35 -13.03 13.96
C GLY A 194 -5.19 -13.88 12.68
N ARG A 195 -5.50 -13.32 11.50
CA ARG A 195 -5.34 -14.03 10.22
C ARG A 195 -3.88 -14.06 9.80
N LYS A 196 -3.47 -15.16 9.18
CA LYS A 196 -2.13 -15.27 8.59
C LYS A 196 -2.13 -14.71 7.16
N ALA A 197 -1.02 -14.08 6.78
CA ALA A 197 -0.78 -13.58 5.43
C ALA A 197 0.65 -13.90 5.00
N ILE A 198 0.86 -14.18 3.72
CA ILE A 198 2.18 -14.23 3.12
C ILE A 198 2.78 -12.82 3.22
N TYR A 199 4.03 -12.69 3.69
CA TYR A 199 4.65 -11.39 3.90
C TYR A 199 6.01 -11.27 3.24
N ILE A 200 6.08 -11.63 1.97
CA ILE A 200 7.20 -11.35 1.06
C ILE A 200 6.66 -10.68 -0.20
N ASN A 201 7.50 -9.90 -0.87
CA ASN A 201 7.10 -9.21 -2.10
C ASN A 201 8.28 -9.08 -3.08
N PRO A 202 8.02 -9.04 -4.40
CA PRO A 202 9.06 -8.97 -5.42
C PRO A 202 9.96 -7.73 -5.35
N ALA A 203 9.46 -6.63 -4.77
CA ALA A 203 10.21 -5.37 -4.76
C ALA A 203 11.33 -5.32 -3.74
N TYR A 204 11.12 -5.90 -2.57
CA TYR A 204 12.03 -5.73 -1.44
C TYR A 204 12.60 -7.02 -0.89
N THR A 205 11.93 -8.18 -1.09
CA THR A 205 12.43 -9.45 -0.55
C THR A 205 13.62 -9.95 -1.33
N THR A 206 14.76 -10.12 -0.66
CA THR A 206 16.02 -10.51 -1.30
C THR A 206 16.37 -11.97 -1.10
N ARG A 207 15.98 -12.56 0.05
CA ARG A 207 16.26 -13.96 0.38
C ARG A 207 15.43 -14.45 1.55
N ILE A 208 15.31 -15.76 1.66
CA ILE A 208 14.83 -16.48 2.85
C ILE A 208 16.06 -16.96 3.64
N ASN A 209 16.16 -16.60 4.91
CA ASN A 209 17.38 -16.76 5.71
C ASN A 209 17.77 -18.22 5.97
N GLU A 210 16.79 -19.12 6.11
CA GLU A 210 16.98 -20.51 6.50
C GLU A 210 17.33 -21.41 5.30
N LEU A 211 17.36 -20.86 4.06
CA LEU A 211 17.61 -21.59 2.82
C LEU A 211 18.91 -21.13 2.16
N ASN A 212 19.52 -21.99 1.34
CA ASN A 212 20.57 -21.53 0.42
C ASN A 212 19.97 -20.68 -0.71
N GLU A 213 20.82 -19.97 -1.45
CA GLU A 213 20.40 -19.02 -2.48
C GLU A 213 19.47 -19.64 -3.53
N ALA A 214 19.81 -20.80 -4.08
CA ALA A 214 19.03 -21.46 -5.11
C ALA A 214 17.66 -21.94 -4.58
N GLU A 215 17.61 -22.47 -3.34
CA GLU A 215 16.37 -22.88 -2.67
C GLU A 215 15.50 -21.68 -2.33
N SER A 216 16.11 -20.59 -1.86
CA SER A 216 15.42 -19.32 -1.54
C SER A 216 14.78 -18.73 -2.79
N ASP A 217 15.54 -18.61 -3.88
CA ASP A 217 15.03 -18.06 -5.14
C ASP A 217 13.89 -18.89 -5.72
N ALA A 218 14.05 -20.23 -5.70
CA ALA A 218 13.02 -21.14 -6.18
C ALA A 218 11.73 -21.04 -5.35
N LEU A 219 11.84 -20.98 -4.02
CA LEU A 219 10.67 -20.87 -3.15
C LEU A 219 10.00 -19.49 -3.27
N MET A 220 10.77 -18.41 -3.34
CA MET A 220 10.20 -17.08 -3.55
C MET A 220 9.45 -16.99 -4.89
N ALA A 221 10.01 -17.54 -5.96
CA ALA A 221 9.35 -17.57 -7.26
C ALA A 221 8.02 -18.35 -7.21
N GLU A 222 8.01 -19.54 -6.58
CA GLU A 222 6.82 -20.36 -6.40
C GLU A 222 5.71 -19.60 -5.62
N ILE A 223 6.09 -18.90 -4.54
CA ILE A 223 5.15 -18.09 -3.74
C ILE A 223 4.62 -16.90 -4.54
N PHE A 224 5.48 -16.19 -5.28
CA PHE A 224 5.04 -15.05 -6.07
C PHE A 224 4.08 -15.47 -7.19
N ASP A 225 4.36 -16.56 -7.88
CA ASP A 225 3.48 -17.11 -8.92
C ASP A 225 2.11 -17.51 -8.31
N HIS A 226 2.11 -18.08 -7.10
CA HIS A 226 0.87 -18.39 -6.39
C HIS A 226 0.09 -17.14 -6.02
N CYS A 227 0.73 -16.15 -5.38
CA CYS A 227 0.07 -14.92 -4.93
C CYS A 227 -0.50 -14.10 -6.09
N LEU A 228 0.17 -14.09 -7.24
CA LEU A 228 -0.22 -13.28 -8.38
C LEU A 228 -1.27 -13.93 -9.31
N GLN A 229 -1.91 -15.02 -8.88
CA GLN A 229 -3.05 -15.59 -9.59
C GLN A 229 -4.25 -14.63 -9.58
N ASP A 230 -5.04 -14.64 -10.66
CA ASP A 230 -6.18 -13.71 -10.86
C ASP A 230 -7.19 -13.71 -9.71
N GLN A 231 -7.41 -14.88 -9.09
CA GLN A 231 -8.35 -15.04 -7.97
C GLN A 231 -7.98 -14.23 -6.72
N PHE A 232 -6.72 -13.83 -6.56
CA PHE A 232 -6.25 -13.03 -5.42
C PHE A 232 -6.06 -11.56 -5.77
N ARG A 233 -6.26 -11.18 -7.03
CA ARG A 233 -5.99 -9.82 -7.51
C ARG A 233 -7.25 -9.01 -7.72
N MET A 234 -7.11 -7.69 -7.56
CA MET A 234 -8.12 -6.70 -7.89
C MET A 234 -7.44 -5.51 -8.58
N THR A 235 -8.09 -4.95 -9.58
CA THR A 235 -7.70 -3.67 -10.19
C THR A 235 -8.65 -2.59 -9.70
N TYR A 236 -8.10 -1.55 -9.06
CA TYR A 236 -8.86 -0.38 -8.68
C TYR A 236 -8.73 0.72 -9.74
N GLN A 237 -9.84 1.04 -10.36
CA GLN A 237 -9.96 2.15 -11.32
C GLN A 237 -10.37 3.42 -10.58
N TRP A 238 -9.45 4.37 -10.56
CA TRP A 238 -9.63 5.64 -9.86
C TRP A 238 -10.71 6.52 -10.49
N GLN A 239 -11.42 7.25 -9.64
CA GLN A 239 -12.28 8.36 -10.03
C GLN A 239 -11.82 9.63 -9.30
N PRO A 240 -12.10 10.84 -9.85
CA PRO A 240 -11.83 12.10 -9.15
C PRO A 240 -12.49 12.11 -7.77
N GLY A 241 -11.79 12.62 -6.75
CA GLY A 241 -12.28 12.67 -5.38
C GLY A 241 -12.30 11.32 -4.64
N ASP A 242 -11.75 10.24 -5.21
CA ASP A 242 -11.65 8.97 -4.49
C ASP A 242 -10.61 9.05 -3.36
N VAL A 243 -10.97 8.49 -2.22
CA VAL A 243 -10.02 8.15 -1.16
C VAL A 243 -9.92 6.64 -1.05
N LEU A 244 -8.70 6.12 -1.03
CA LEU A 244 -8.41 4.70 -0.92
C LEU A 244 -7.46 4.46 0.26
N ALA A 245 -7.81 3.54 1.15
CA ALA A 245 -6.92 3.10 2.22
C ALA A 245 -6.73 1.59 2.16
N TRP A 246 -5.52 1.11 2.46
CA TRP A 246 -5.22 -0.31 2.47
C TRP A 246 -4.30 -0.75 3.60
N ASP A 247 -4.46 -2.03 3.95
CA ASP A 247 -3.76 -2.73 5.02
C ASP A 247 -2.47 -3.38 4.50
N ASN A 248 -1.33 -2.80 4.83
CA ASN A 248 -0.03 -3.32 4.40
C ASN A 248 0.36 -4.65 5.05
N ALA A 249 -0.39 -5.09 6.06
CA ALA A 249 -0.20 -6.40 6.67
C ALA A 249 -0.82 -7.54 5.87
N ALA A 250 -1.82 -7.24 5.04
CA ALA A 250 -2.68 -8.21 4.38
C ALA A 250 -2.58 -8.19 2.85
N ILE A 251 -1.99 -7.13 2.27
CA ILE A 251 -1.92 -6.98 0.81
C ILE A 251 -0.52 -6.61 0.31
N MET A 252 -0.26 -6.87 -0.97
CA MET A 252 0.70 -6.14 -1.78
C MET A 252 -0.01 -5.43 -2.93
N HIS A 253 0.62 -4.37 -3.46
CA HIS A 253 0.02 -3.56 -4.50
C HIS A 253 1.05 -3.08 -5.54
N SER A 254 0.56 -2.58 -6.67
CA SER A 254 1.38 -2.02 -7.75
C SER A 254 0.61 -0.94 -8.51
N ALA A 255 1.25 0.18 -8.84
CA ALA A 255 0.69 1.21 -9.70
C ALA A 255 0.93 0.87 -11.19
N THR A 256 -0.02 1.23 -12.06
CA THR A 256 0.11 1.02 -13.51
C THR A 256 0.60 2.26 -14.27
N THR A 257 1.25 3.21 -13.56
CA THR A 257 1.63 4.52 -14.12
C THR A 257 2.78 4.48 -15.10
N LYS A 258 3.61 3.44 -15.10
CA LYS A 258 4.79 3.32 -15.97
C LYS A 258 4.50 3.51 -17.47
N ASN A 259 3.29 3.14 -17.90
CA ASN A 259 2.86 3.23 -19.30
C ASN A 259 1.74 4.28 -19.48
N LEU A 260 1.55 5.18 -18.52
CA LEU A 260 0.58 6.25 -18.64
C LEU A 260 1.06 7.25 -19.71
N ASP A 261 0.16 7.63 -20.62
CA ASP A 261 0.43 8.67 -21.60
C ASP A 261 0.88 9.95 -20.88
N PRO A 262 2.04 10.53 -21.21
CA PRO A 262 2.55 11.75 -20.58
C PRO A 262 1.59 12.96 -20.68
N ALA A 263 0.67 12.96 -21.66
CA ALA A 263 -0.36 13.98 -21.79
C ALA A 263 -1.51 13.80 -20.78
N LYS A 264 -1.62 12.63 -20.16
CA LYS A 264 -2.60 12.32 -19.14
C LYS A 264 -2.02 12.55 -17.76
N HIS A 265 -2.67 13.40 -16.99
CA HIS A 265 -2.16 13.79 -15.67
C HIS A 265 -2.83 13.02 -14.56
N ARG A 266 -1.99 12.60 -13.60
CA ARG A 266 -2.40 11.92 -12.38
C ARG A 266 -1.71 12.59 -11.19
N THR A 267 -2.49 13.02 -10.21
CA THR A 267 -1.99 13.59 -8.96
C THR A 267 -2.75 12.99 -7.79
N LEU A 268 -2.02 12.34 -6.89
CA LEU A 268 -2.53 11.82 -5.63
C LEU A 268 -1.77 12.41 -4.46
N TRP A 269 -2.42 12.52 -3.33
CA TRP A 269 -1.78 12.74 -2.03
C TRP A 269 -1.70 11.42 -1.28
N ARG A 270 -0.53 11.11 -0.75
CA ARG A 270 -0.29 9.87 0.02
C ARG A 270 0.10 10.19 1.45
N THR A 271 -0.52 9.48 2.40
CA THR A 271 -0.08 9.39 3.79
C THR A 271 0.35 7.96 4.10
N ILE A 272 1.27 7.82 5.05
CA ILE A 272 1.72 6.52 5.60
C ILE A 272 1.41 6.52 7.08
N ILE A 273 0.71 5.50 7.51
CA ILE A 273 0.39 5.24 8.92
C ILE A 273 1.41 4.23 9.45
N SER A 274 2.13 4.61 10.51
CA SER A 274 3.14 3.79 11.14
C SER A 274 2.57 2.48 11.68
N GLY A 275 3.40 1.44 11.68
CA GLY A 275 3.08 0.20 12.37
C GLY A 275 3.17 0.33 13.89
N ASP A 276 2.47 -0.56 14.58
CA ASP A 276 2.38 -0.55 16.05
C ASP A 276 3.56 -1.31 16.71
N GLY A 277 4.44 -1.94 15.91
CA GLY A 277 5.60 -2.71 16.37
C GLY A 277 6.16 -3.67 15.33
N PRO A 278 7.19 -4.45 15.69
CA PRO A 278 7.78 -5.44 14.82
C PRO A 278 6.76 -6.49 14.36
N VAL A 279 6.97 -7.02 13.14
CA VAL A 279 6.12 -8.08 12.56
C VAL A 279 6.32 -9.40 13.33
N ARG A 280 5.23 -10.11 13.60
CA ARG A 280 5.23 -11.41 14.30
C ARG A 280 4.60 -12.50 13.45
#